data_78270f559c08cd83e8c11e06749f6257
#
_entry.id   78270f559c08cd83e8c11e06749f6257
#
_cell.length_a   1.000
_cell.length_b   1.000
_cell.length_c   1.000
_cell.angle_alpha   90.00
_cell.angle_beta   90.00
_cell.angle_gamma   90.00
#
_symmetry.space_group_name_H-M   'P 1'
#
loop_
_entity.id
_entity.type
_entity.pdbx_description
1 polymer ?
#
loop_
_entity_poly.entity_id
_entity_poly.type
_entity_poly.pdbx_seq_one_letter_code
_entity_poly.pdbx_strand_id
1 'polypeptide(L)'
;MTRTLEKVLSRNLIHLGQRIFLFLLMVDQIPEHLVSAAVLVIWMFQFMLEKPLYLSQLENRFIMATENDKSSNEIEKEATTPSPLTPVPKPTTEDKRWGLNGRLAFAIAAAALGSSFQHGYNTGVVNAPQQLIENWISDLKMNRTGQVTKQSEVTMIWAIAVSIFCVGGMIGGSLVGSIADRFGRKGGLLLNNILVLLTVIFEGCAKAAKSYEMIIIGRFLIGINAGLNAGLAPMYLSEISPIHLRGAVGTVYQLVITMSILVSQILGLEQILGTDDQWPLLLCLTIVPAIFQVVTLPLCPESPKYLLLSKGKDMEAQRALAWLRGTIEVHDEMEEMRTEYESVKLVPKVTLKELFVNPSLRIPLMIAIMVMFAQQLSGINAVMFFSTKIFTMAQLDKTAAQNATMAVGAMNVVMTFVSLILVEKAGRKTLLLAGFSGMFIDTALLAICLAFADTSRAAAYSSIVLVMTFVILFATGPGSIPWFLVSELFNQSARPAATSVAIAVNWTANFIVSIGFLPLQEALGAYVFIIFAALQAFFVFFIYKKVPETKNKTMEEISSMFRQISYQ
;
A
#
# COMPACT_ATOMS: atom_id res chain seq x y z
N MET A 1 -14.23 4.92 34.92
CA MET A 1 -14.84 5.69 33.83
C MET A 1 -14.29 5.26 32.43
N THR A 2 -12.99 5.01 32.26
CA THR A 2 -12.36 4.56 31.03
C THR A 2 -12.84 3.19 30.53
N ARG A 3 -12.94 2.17 31.39
CA ARG A 3 -13.47 0.84 31.02
C ARG A 3 -14.94 0.84 30.60
N THR A 4 -15.71 1.82 31.09
CA THR A 4 -17.13 1.97 30.73
C THR A 4 -17.27 2.63 29.35
N LEU A 5 -16.39 3.59 29.00
CA LEU A 5 -16.34 4.23 27.69
C LEU A 5 -15.81 3.29 26.59
N GLU A 6 -14.80 2.45 26.89
CA GLU A 6 -14.32 1.41 25.97
C GLU A 6 -15.41 0.37 25.69
N LYS A 7 -16.13 -0.08 26.73
CA LYS A 7 -17.29 -0.97 26.55
C LYS A 7 -18.45 -0.29 25.82
N VAL A 8 -18.65 1.00 26.00
CA VAL A 8 -19.69 1.76 25.30
C VAL A 8 -19.31 2.03 23.85
N LEU A 9 -18.04 2.33 23.55
CA LEU A 9 -17.56 2.54 22.18
C LEU A 9 -17.49 1.22 21.39
N SER A 10 -17.00 0.14 22.00
CA SER A 10 -17.03 -1.19 21.38
C SER A 10 -18.46 -1.70 21.19
N ARG A 11 -19.35 -1.51 22.17
CA ARG A 11 -20.79 -1.82 22.01
C ARG A 11 -21.45 -0.95 20.95
N ASN A 12 -21.16 0.34 20.89
CA ASN A 12 -21.75 1.23 19.89
C ASN A 12 -21.25 0.93 18.47
N LEU A 13 -20.00 0.53 18.29
CA LEU A 13 -19.46 0.07 16.99
C LEU A 13 -20.03 -1.29 16.59
N ILE A 14 -20.19 -2.20 17.55
CA ILE A 14 -20.88 -3.47 17.34
C ILE A 14 -22.36 -3.23 17.02
N HIS A 15 -23.02 -2.31 17.73
CA HIS A 15 -24.40 -1.92 17.42
C HIS A 15 -24.54 -1.17 16.09
N LEU A 16 -23.54 -0.38 15.68
CA LEU A 16 -23.52 0.26 14.36
C LEU A 16 -23.34 -0.79 13.26
N GLY A 17 -22.42 -1.74 13.43
CA GLY A 17 -22.25 -2.87 12.53
C GLY A 17 -23.52 -3.73 12.45
N GLN A 18 -24.17 -4.00 13.59
CA GLN A 18 -25.46 -4.72 13.65
C GLN A 18 -26.61 -3.90 13.01
N ARG A 19 -26.63 -2.59 13.14
CA ARG A 19 -27.61 -1.72 12.48
C ARG A 19 -27.40 -1.63 10.99
N ILE A 20 -26.15 -1.57 10.52
CA ILE A 20 -25.83 -1.65 9.10
C ILE A 20 -26.22 -3.04 8.55
N PHE A 21 -25.95 -4.11 9.31
CA PHE A 21 -26.37 -5.46 8.98
C PHE A 21 -27.91 -5.60 8.92
N LEU A 22 -28.62 -5.08 9.93
CA LEU A 22 -30.08 -5.08 9.95
C LEU A 22 -30.66 -4.17 8.86
N PHE A 23 -30.03 -3.05 8.54
CA PHE A 23 -30.43 -2.21 7.42
C PHE A 23 -30.23 -2.93 6.08
N LEU A 24 -29.12 -3.64 5.91
CA LEU A 24 -28.88 -4.48 4.71
C LEU A 24 -29.88 -5.64 4.60
N LEU A 25 -30.33 -6.21 5.72
CA LEU A 25 -31.39 -7.25 5.75
C LEU A 25 -32.80 -6.70 5.53
N MET A 26 -33.05 -5.41 5.79
CA MET A 26 -34.37 -4.78 5.59
C MET A 26 -34.61 -4.33 4.14
N VAL A 27 -33.60 -4.35 3.29
CA VAL A 27 -33.74 -4.06 1.86
C VAL A 27 -34.04 -5.37 1.14
N ASP A 28 -35.32 -5.62 0.88
CA ASP A 28 -35.92 -6.87 0.35
C ASP A 28 -35.38 -7.39 -1.00
N GLN A 29 -34.30 -6.83 -1.53
CA GLN A 29 -33.71 -7.24 -2.82
C GLN A 29 -32.17 -7.42 -2.79
N ILE A 30 -31.54 -7.49 -1.61
CA ILE A 30 -30.10 -7.74 -1.54
C ILE A 30 -29.85 -9.25 -1.58
N PRO A 31 -29.11 -9.77 -2.58
CA PRO A 31 -28.76 -11.19 -2.65
C PRO A 31 -28.00 -11.63 -1.40
N GLU A 32 -28.23 -12.85 -0.92
CA GLU A 32 -27.61 -13.42 0.30
C GLU A 32 -26.07 -13.33 0.29
N HIS A 33 -25.46 -13.35 -0.90
CA HIS A 33 -24.00 -13.24 -1.06
C HIS A 33 -23.46 -11.83 -0.76
N LEU A 34 -24.27 -10.78 -0.98
CA LEU A 34 -23.91 -9.39 -0.58
C LEU A 34 -23.93 -9.24 0.94
N VAL A 35 -24.89 -9.90 1.58
CA VAL A 35 -24.94 -9.99 3.04
C VAL A 35 -23.70 -10.73 3.55
N SER A 36 -23.32 -11.83 2.89
CA SER A 36 -22.11 -12.61 3.24
C SER A 36 -20.83 -11.81 3.02
N ALA A 37 -20.73 -11.04 1.93
CA ALA A 37 -19.58 -10.15 1.68
C ALA A 37 -19.51 -8.99 2.68
N ALA A 38 -20.65 -8.38 3.02
CA ALA A 38 -20.74 -7.36 4.06
C ALA A 38 -20.38 -7.92 5.45
N VAL A 39 -20.82 -9.14 5.75
CA VAL A 39 -20.45 -9.86 6.98
C VAL A 39 -18.94 -10.14 7.01
N LEU A 40 -18.35 -10.56 5.88
CA LEU A 40 -16.91 -10.78 5.79
C LEU A 40 -16.13 -9.47 6.02
N VAL A 41 -16.55 -8.37 5.44
CA VAL A 41 -15.95 -7.04 5.64
C VAL A 41 -16.11 -6.59 7.10
N ILE A 42 -17.30 -6.76 7.70
CA ILE A 42 -17.55 -6.43 9.10
C ILE A 42 -16.72 -7.33 10.02
N TRP A 43 -16.60 -8.64 9.71
CA TRP A 43 -15.79 -9.59 10.46
C TRP A 43 -14.30 -9.30 10.35
N MET A 44 -13.81 -8.91 9.16
CA MET A 44 -12.44 -8.43 8.95
C MET A 44 -12.18 -7.13 9.74
N PHE A 45 -13.17 -6.21 9.78
CA PHE A 45 -13.14 -5.01 10.62
C PHE A 45 -13.05 -5.34 12.10
N GLN A 46 -13.86 -6.28 12.58
CA GLN A 46 -13.89 -6.73 13.96
C GLN A 46 -12.59 -7.44 14.34
N PHE A 47 -12.05 -8.26 13.44
CA PHE A 47 -10.76 -8.92 13.61
C PHE A 47 -9.59 -7.92 13.70
N MET A 48 -9.61 -6.84 12.91
CA MET A 48 -8.60 -5.77 12.99
C MET A 48 -8.71 -4.94 14.28
N LEU A 49 -9.92 -4.75 14.80
CA LEU A 49 -10.15 -3.99 16.02
C LEU A 49 -9.90 -4.82 17.30
N GLU A 50 -10.14 -6.13 17.26
CA GLU A 50 -10.02 -7.01 18.44
C GLU A 50 -8.61 -7.59 18.64
N LYS A 51 -7.78 -7.68 17.60
CA LYS A 51 -6.47 -8.36 17.68
C LYS A 51 -5.18 -7.54 17.82
N PRO A 52 -5.15 -6.22 17.95
CA PRO A 52 -3.95 -5.53 18.43
C PRO A 52 -3.51 -6.03 19.82
N LEU A 53 -4.46 -6.49 20.64
CA LEU A 53 -4.20 -7.11 21.95
C LEU A 53 -3.51 -8.49 21.85
N TYR A 54 -3.75 -9.27 20.80
CA TYR A 54 -3.17 -10.62 20.66
C TYR A 54 -1.72 -10.59 20.14
N LEU A 55 -1.39 -9.62 19.28
CA LEU A 55 -0.03 -9.40 18.81
C LEU A 55 0.89 -8.91 19.94
N SER A 56 0.39 -8.01 20.82
CA SER A 56 1.13 -7.58 22.00
C SER A 56 1.32 -8.72 23.04
N GLN A 57 0.42 -9.68 23.11
CA GLN A 57 0.56 -10.86 23.97
C GLN A 57 1.52 -11.90 23.41
N LEU A 58 1.60 -12.04 22.07
CA LEU A 58 2.59 -12.91 21.41
C LEU A 58 4.00 -12.30 21.49
N GLU A 59 4.12 -11.00 21.33
CA GLU A 59 5.39 -10.26 21.49
C GLU A 59 5.91 -10.35 22.93
N ASN A 60 5.02 -10.19 23.92
CA ASN A 60 5.36 -10.38 25.34
C ASN A 60 5.75 -11.82 25.69
N ARG A 61 5.17 -12.85 25.06
CA ARG A 61 5.59 -14.24 25.25
C ARG A 61 6.94 -14.52 24.59
N PHE A 62 7.25 -13.85 23.48
CA PHE A 62 8.55 -14.00 22.79
C PHE A 62 9.68 -13.27 23.54
N ILE A 63 9.39 -12.09 24.11
CA ILE A 63 10.35 -11.33 24.95
C ILE A 63 10.64 -12.11 26.25
N MET A 64 9.62 -12.67 26.90
CA MET A 64 9.79 -13.50 28.10
C MET A 64 10.56 -14.80 27.83
N ALA A 65 10.43 -15.38 26.63
CA ALA A 65 11.19 -16.58 26.25
C ALA A 65 12.68 -16.26 25.97
N THR A 66 12.99 -15.06 25.45
CA THR A 66 14.36 -14.61 25.19
C THR A 66 15.06 -14.07 26.44
N GLU A 67 14.33 -13.56 27.44
CA GLU A 67 14.89 -13.16 28.73
C GLU A 67 15.23 -14.36 29.61
N ASN A 68 14.46 -15.43 29.58
CA ASN A 68 14.77 -16.66 30.30
C ASN A 68 16.01 -17.39 29.77
N ASP A 69 16.33 -17.24 28.46
CA ASP A 69 17.52 -17.82 27.86
C ASP A 69 18.80 -17.01 28.15
N LYS A 70 18.66 -15.71 28.48
CA LYS A 70 19.80 -14.88 28.90
C LYS A 70 20.14 -15.00 30.39
N SER A 71 19.15 -15.28 31.25
CA SER A 71 19.36 -15.41 32.69
C SER A 71 20.12 -16.69 33.08
N SER A 72 20.15 -17.71 32.22
CA SER A 72 20.88 -18.95 32.44
C SER A 72 22.39 -18.87 32.10
N ASN A 73 22.80 -17.83 31.34
CA ASN A 73 24.19 -17.64 30.93
C ASN A 73 25.00 -16.58 31.71
N GLU A 74 24.35 -15.82 32.60
CA GLU A 74 25.00 -14.76 33.39
C GLU A 74 25.40 -15.16 34.83
N ILE A 75 25.11 -16.38 35.28
CA ILE A 75 25.46 -16.84 36.64
C ILE A 75 26.93 -17.27 36.78
N GLU A 76 27.69 -17.33 35.69
CA GLU A 76 29.08 -17.86 35.72
C GLU A 76 30.20 -16.82 35.58
N LYS A 77 29.92 -15.50 35.63
CA LYS A 77 30.97 -14.46 35.58
C LYS A 77 30.74 -13.27 36.52
N GLU A 78 30.72 -13.51 37.82
CA GLU A 78 30.94 -12.43 38.81
C GLU A 78 32.09 -12.78 39.75
N ALA A 79 33.26 -12.25 39.44
CA ALA A 79 34.29 -11.92 40.45
C ALA A 79 35.26 -10.89 39.86
N THR A 80 35.04 -9.61 40.12
CA THR A 80 36.01 -8.59 40.50
C THR A 80 35.44 -7.18 40.36
N THR A 81 35.35 -6.48 41.49
CA THR A 81 35.01 -5.07 41.71
C THR A 81 36.10 -4.10 41.21
N PRO A 82 35.87 -2.77 41.01
CA PRO A 82 35.38 -1.82 42.00
C PRO A 82 34.51 -0.62 41.58
N SER A 83 33.62 -0.22 42.52
CA SER A 83 33.22 1.14 42.93
C SER A 83 32.41 2.10 42.02
N PRO A 84 31.62 3.06 42.59
CA PRO A 84 30.23 3.28 42.17
C PRO A 84 30.09 4.54 41.36
N LEU A 85 29.59 4.41 40.14
CA LEU A 85 28.92 5.50 39.42
C LEU A 85 27.41 5.35 39.63
N THR A 86 26.80 6.45 40.00
CA THR A 86 25.34 6.59 40.23
C THR A 86 24.51 5.78 39.24
N PRO A 87 23.53 4.99 39.71
CA PRO A 87 22.70 4.21 38.82
C PRO A 87 21.86 5.14 37.94
N VAL A 88 22.03 5.01 36.63
CA VAL A 88 21.04 5.48 35.66
C VAL A 88 19.71 4.82 36.06
N PRO A 89 18.62 5.57 36.29
CA PRO A 89 17.36 4.98 36.67
C PRO A 89 16.96 3.95 35.63
N LYS A 90 16.80 2.68 36.02
CA LYS A 90 16.15 1.68 35.17
C LYS A 90 14.76 2.22 34.82
N PRO A 91 14.33 2.16 33.56
CA PRO A 91 12.99 2.57 33.19
C PRO A 91 12.01 1.80 34.07
N THR A 92 11.26 2.54 34.86
CA THR A 92 10.24 1.99 35.76
C THR A 92 9.14 1.37 34.92
N THR A 93 8.47 0.36 35.44
CA THR A 93 7.32 -0.34 34.83
C THR A 93 6.17 0.59 34.43
N GLU A 94 6.26 1.89 34.65
CA GLU A 94 5.33 2.93 34.20
C GLU A 94 5.53 3.36 32.75
N ASP A 95 6.69 3.13 32.14
CA ASP A 95 6.97 3.44 30.71
C ASP A 95 6.16 2.59 29.71
N LYS A 96 5.44 1.56 30.19
CA LYS A 96 4.52 0.77 29.36
C LYS A 96 3.16 1.43 29.08
N ARG A 97 2.91 2.66 29.55
CA ARG A 97 1.63 3.38 29.35
C ARG A 97 1.45 4.03 27.99
N TRP A 98 2.47 4.07 27.16
CA TRP A 98 2.44 4.68 25.81
C TRP A 98 2.05 3.67 24.71
N GLY A 99 1.26 2.66 25.08
CA GLY A 99 0.80 1.63 24.18
C GLY A 99 -0.37 2.07 23.28
N LEU A 100 -0.77 1.20 22.39
CA LEU A 100 -1.97 1.35 21.57
C LEU A 100 -3.20 1.46 22.47
N ASN A 101 -3.85 2.61 22.47
CA ASN A 101 -5.11 2.84 23.19
C ASN A 101 -6.28 2.97 22.20
N GLY A 102 -7.52 2.90 22.71
CA GLY A 102 -8.72 2.92 21.86
C GLY A 102 -8.86 4.20 20.99
N ARG A 103 -8.36 5.35 21.45
CA ARG A 103 -8.40 6.62 20.69
C ARG A 103 -7.40 6.63 19.56
N LEU A 104 -6.18 6.17 19.81
CA LEU A 104 -5.16 6.03 18.79
C LEU A 104 -5.58 4.97 17.74
N ALA A 105 -6.10 3.83 18.19
CA ALA A 105 -6.63 2.79 17.28
C ALA A 105 -7.77 3.33 16.40
N PHE A 106 -8.66 4.14 16.97
CA PHE A 106 -9.73 4.80 16.22
C PHE A 106 -9.19 5.77 15.17
N ALA A 107 -8.19 6.60 15.51
CA ALA A 107 -7.56 7.52 14.56
C ALA A 107 -6.83 6.77 13.43
N ILE A 108 -6.11 5.69 13.77
CA ILE A 108 -5.46 4.82 12.77
C ILE A 108 -6.51 4.20 11.84
N ALA A 109 -7.60 3.66 12.39
CA ALA A 109 -8.67 3.07 11.60
C ALA A 109 -9.34 4.12 10.68
N ALA A 110 -9.65 5.31 11.19
CA ALA A 110 -10.26 6.39 10.41
C ALA A 110 -9.39 6.80 9.21
N ALA A 111 -8.08 6.90 9.41
CA ALA A 111 -7.15 7.24 8.34
C ALA A 111 -6.89 6.06 7.39
N ALA A 112 -6.55 4.89 7.90
CA ALA A 112 -6.18 3.74 7.08
C ALA A 112 -7.37 3.16 6.31
N LEU A 113 -8.49 2.89 6.96
CA LEU A 113 -9.68 2.34 6.31
C LEU A 113 -10.34 3.35 5.38
N GLY A 114 -10.21 4.65 5.66
CA GLY A 114 -10.64 5.68 4.72
C GLY A 114 -9.73 5.74 3.49
N SER A 115 -8.44 5.99 3.68
CA SER A 115 -7.52 6.33 2.58
C SER A 115 -6.87 5.13 1.91
N SER A 116 -6.31 4.19 2.69
CA SER A 116 -5.63 3.01 2.12
C SER A 116 -6.62 2.10 1.42
N PHE A 117 -7.84 2.00 1.94
CA PHE A 117 -8.89 1.20 1.34
C PHE A 117 -9.32 1.77 -0.02
N GLN A 118 -9.47 3.08 -0.15
CA GLN A 118 -9.74 3.73 -1.44
C GLN A 118 -8.66 3.41 -2.47
N HIS A 119 -7.39 3.52 -2.07
CA HIS A 119 -6.25 3.26 -2.95
C HIS A 119 -6.25 1.81 -3.45
N GLY A 120 -6.30 0.83 -2.55
CA GLY A 120 -6.26 -0.58 -2.95
C GLY A 120 -7.52 -1.03 -3.70
N TYR A 121 -8.71 -0.55 -3.29
CA TYR A 121 -9.96 -0.84 -3.98
C TYR A 121 -9.89 -0.44 -5.46
N ASN A 122 -9.46 0.78 -5.74
CA ASN A 122 -9.35 1.29 -7.10
C ASN A 122 -8.20 0.69 -7.92
N THR A 123 -7.24 0.06 -7.26
CA THR A 123 -6.22 -0.76 -7.92
C THR A 123 -6.80 -2.10 -8.39
N GLY A 124 -7.60 -2.76 -7.56
CA GLY A 124 -8.12 -4.09 -7.86
C GLY A 124 -9.41 -4.13 -8.68
N VAL A 125 -10.26 -3.10 -8.55
CA VAL A 125 -11.64 -3.10 -9.08
C VAL A 125 -11.73 -3.18 -10.61
N VAL A 126 -10.70 -2.77 -11.33
CA VAL A 126 -10.69 -2.78 -12.81
C VAL A 126 -10.48 -4.17 -13.41
N ASN A 127 -10.05 -5.14 -12.62
CA ASN A 127 -9.67 -6.46 -13.07
C ASN A 127 -10.90 -7.31 -13.47
N ALA A 128 -11.85 -7.47 -12.57
CA ALA A 128 -13.00 -8.35 -12.79
C ALA A 128 -13.96 -7.85 -13.89
N PRO A 129 -14.34 -6.56 -13.97
CA PRO A 129 -15.31 -6.09 -14.97
C PRO A 129 -14.70 -5.77 -16.34
N GLN A 130 -13.40 -6.03 -16.57
CA GLN A 130 -12.72 -5.66 -17.81
C GLN A 130 -13.48 -6.07 -19.06
N GLN A 131 -13.82 -7.36 -19.20
CA GLN A 131 -14.49 -7.87 -20.39
C GLN A 131 -15.88 -7.27 -20.58
N LEU A 132 -16.60 -7.01 -19.50
CA LEU A 132 -17.93 -6.39 -19.56
C LEU A 132 -17.84 -4.96 -20.09
N ILE A 133 -16.87 -4.20 -19.60
CA ILE A 133 -16.67 -2.81 -20.00
C ILE A 133 -16.13 -2.74 -21.43
N GLU A 134 -15.21 -3.63 -21.83
CA GLU A 134 -14.72 -3.71 -23.20
C GLU A 134 -15.85 -4.02 -24.18
N ASN A 135 -16.73 -4.97 -23.88
CA ASN A 135 -17.90 -5.27 -24.68
C ASN A 135 -18.83 -4.06 -24.80
N TRP A 136 -19.12 -3.39 -23.68
CA TRP A 136 -19.93 -2.18 -23.67
C TRP A 136 -19.30 -1.04 -24.50
N ILE A 137 -17.98 -0.85 -24.45
CA ILE A 137 -17.26 0.14 -25.27
C ILE A 137 -17.42 -0.21 -26.76
N SER A 138 -17.28 -1.49 -27.12
CA SER A 138 -17.44 -1.97 -28.49
C SER A 138 -18.85 -1.67 -29.03
N ASP A 139 -19.89 -2.01 -28.25
CA ASP A 139 -21.29 -1.76 -28.62
C ASP A 139 -21.57 -0.26 -28.72
N LEU A 140 -21.03 0.53 -27.82
CA LEU A 140 -21.20 1.99 -27.82
C LEU A 140 -20.55 2.63 -29.06
N LYS A 141 -19.35 2.19 -29.45
CA LYS A 141 -18.68 2.67 -30.66
C LYS A 141 -19.42 2.24 -31.91
N MET A 142 -19.90 1.00 -31.97
CA MET A 142 -20.73 0.53 -33.07
C MET A 142 -22.01 1.39 -33.24
N ASN A 143 -22.68 1.72 -32.14
CA ASN A 143 -23.85 2.59 -32.14
C ASN A 143 -23.52 4.03 -32.58
N ARG A 144 -22.33 4.53 -32.29
CA ARG A 144 -21.88 5.89 -32.67
C ARG A 144 -21.42 5.99 -34.12
N THR A 145 -20.71 4.98 -34.62
CA THR A 145 -20.03 5.04 -35.93
C THR A 145 -20.69 4.22 -37.01
N GLY A 146 -21.60 3.29 -36.64
CA GLY A 146 -22.22 2.35 -37.59
C GLY A 146 -21.26 1.28 -38.14
N GLN A 147 -20.00 1.21 -37.62
CA GLN A 147 -18.98 0.27 -38.06
C GLN A 147 -18.55 -0.63 -36.91
N VAL A 148 -18.24 -1.89 -37.25
CA VAL A 148 -17.67 -2.83 -36.27
C VAL A 148 -16.29 -2.32 -35.83
N THR A 149 -16.16 -2.09 -34.52
CA THR A 149 -14.91 -1.61 -33.93
C THR A 149 -13.87 -2.73 -33.91
N LYS A 150 -12.62 -2.44 -34.27
CA LYS A 150 -11.52 -3.40 -34.14
C LYS A 150 -11.25 -3.66 -32.66
N GLN A 151 -10.97 -4.91 -32.31
CA GLN A 151 -10.66 -5.29 -30.92
C GLN A 151 -9.46 -4.51 -30.38
N SER A 152 -8.43 -4.25 -31.21
CA SER A 152 -7.26 -3.47 -30.81
C SER A 152 -7.58 -2.04 -30.36
N GLU A 153 -8.61 -1.40 -30.94
CA GLU A 153 -9.05 -0.07 -30.51
C GLU A 153 -9.73 -0.12 -29.14
N VAL A 154 -10.56 -1.13 -28.91
CA VAL A 154 -11.25 -1.31 -27.61
C VAL A 154 -10.22 -1.60 -26.52
N THR A 155 -9.29 -2.50 -26.81
CA THR A 155 -8.18 -2.85 -25.91
C THR A 155 -7.35 -1.62 -25.55
N MET A 156 -7.04 -0.75 -26.53
CA MET A 156 -6.29 0.48 -26.28
C MET A 156 -7.09 1.47 -25.42
N ILE A 157 -8.37 1.63 -25.66
CA ILE A 157 -9.23 2.51 -24.83
C ILE A 157 -9.24 2.03 -23.38
N TRP A 158 -9.39 0.71 -23.17
CA TRP A 158 -9.34 0.15 -21.83
C TRP A 158 -7.95 0.31 -21.18
N ALA A 159 -6.88 0.06 -21.93
CA ALA A 159 -5.51 0.29 -21.44
C ALA A 159 -5.28 1.75 -21.01
N ILE A 160 -5.84 2.72 -21.75
CA ILE A 160 -5.81 4.14 -21.38
C ILE A 160 -6.61 4.36 -20.08
N ALA A 161 -7.81 3.80 -19.97
CA ALA A 161 -8.65 3.96 -18.77
C ALA A 161 -7.97 3.41 -17.50
N VAL A 162 -7.26 2.29 -17.61
CA VAL A 162 -6.51 1.71 -16.49
C VAL A 162 -5.24 2.52 -16.20
N SER A 163 -4.47 2.89 -17.21
CA SER A 163 -3.16 3.53 -17.05
C SER A 163 -3.26 5.00 -16.64
N ILE A 164 -4.32 5.72 -17.03
CA ILE A 164 -4.51 7.14 -16.66
C ILE A 164 -4.58 7.34 -15.14
N PHE A 165 -4.98 6.31 -14.41
CA PHE A 165 -4.91 6.27 -12.95
C PHE A 165 -3.48 6.53 -12.45
N CYS A 166 -2.46 5.99 -13.10
CA CYS A 166 -1.07 6.20 -12.72
C CYS A 166 -0.60 7.64 -13.00
N VAL A 167 -1.08 8.25 -14.08
CA VAL A 167 -0.83 9.68 -14.37
C VAL A 167 -1.44 10.56 -13.29
N GLY A 168 -2.69 10.26 -12.90
CA GLY A 168 -3.32 10.89 -11.75
C GLY A 168 -2.49 10.71 -10.47
N GLY A 169 -1.98 9.50 -10.23
CA GLY A 169 -1.12 9.16 -9.09
C GLY A 169 0.17 9.98 -9.04
N MET A 170 0.83 10.22 -10.18
CA MET A 170 2.00 11.11 -10.26
C MET A 170 1.64 12.54 -9.84
N ILE A 171 0.53 13.07 -10.35
CA ILE A 171 0.08 14.43 -10.02
C ILE A 171 -0.28 14.52 -8.53
N GLY A 172 -1.10 13.58 -8.03
CA GLY A 172 -1.47 13.51 -6.62
C GLY A 172 -0.27 13.40 -5.70
N GLY A 173 0.66 12.50 -6.01
CA GLY A 173 1.90 12.31 -5.25
C GLY A 173 2.77 13.56 -5.19
N SER A 174 2.86 14.32 -6.29
CA SER A 174 3.61 15.59 -6.33
C SER A 174 2.96 16.70 -5.51
N LEU A 175 1.65 16.67 -5.34
CA LEU A 175 0.87 17.68 -4.59
C LEU A 175 0.85 17.42 -3.08
N VAL A 176 1.28 16.25 -2.60
CA VAL A 176 1.23 15.85 -1.18
C VAL A 176 1.83 16.92 -0.27
N GLY A 177 3.05 17.36 -0.56
CA GLY A 177 3.74 18.37 0.26
C GLY A 177 2.95 19.67 0.36
N SER A 178 2.51 20.22 -0.77
CA SER A 178 1.77 21.49 -0.83
C SER A 178 0.43 21.41 -0.08
N ILE A 179 -0.27 20.30 -0.20
CA ILE A 179 -1.56 20.07 0.48
C ILE A 179 -1.34 19.85 1.99
N ALA A 180 -0.34 19.05 2.35
CA ALA A 180 0.01 18.78 3.75
C ALA A 180 0.42 20.07 4.50
N ASP A 181 1.15 20.97 3.86
CA ASP A 181 1.61 22.22 4.47
C ASP A 181 0.48 23.26 4.58
N ARG A 182 -0.41 23.30 3.60
CA ARG A 182 -1.50 24.29 3.55
C ARG A 182 -2.70 23.90 4.41
N PHE A 183 -3.18 22.67 4.27
CA PHE A 183 -4.44 22.19 4.87
C PHE A 183 -4.22 21.27 6.08
N GLY A 184 -2.99 20.84 6.33
CA GLY A 184 -2.68 19.81 7.31
C GLY A 184 -2.88 18.39 6.77
N ARG A 185 -2.56 17.42 7.61
CA ARG A 185 -2.65 16.00 7.22
C ARG A 185 -4.11 15.54 7.21
N LYS A 186 -4.82 15.81 8.31
CA LYS A 186 -6.26 15.52 8.43
C LYS A 186 -7.08 16.31 7.42
N GLY A 187 -6.83 17.62 7.29
CA GLY A 187 -7.54 18.48 6.34
C GLY A 187 -7.30 18.04 4.90
N GLY A 188 -6.08 17.67 4.55
CA GLY A 188 -5.72 17.13 3.24
C GLY A 188 -6.45 15.83 2.91
N LEU A 189 -6.51 14.88 3.87
CA LEU A 189 -7.23 13.62 3.70
C LEU A 189 -8.74 13.85 3.51
N LEU A 190 -9.34 14.78 4.26
CA LEU A 190 -10.76 15.12 4.11
C LEU A 190 -11.06 15.78 2.76
N LEU A 191 -10.22 16.74 2.34
CA LEU A 191 -10.33 17.42 1.05
C LEU A 191 -10.24 16.43 -0.12
N ASN A 192 -9.39 15.42 0.02
CA ASN A 192 -9.17 14.39 -1.00
C ASN A 192 -10.43 13.58 -1.33
N ASN A 193 -11.39 13.46 -0.41
CA ASN A 193 -12.66 12.78 -0.66
C ASN A 193 -13.57 13.49 -1.68
N ILE A 194 -13.32 14.76 -1.98
CA ILE A 194 -14.02 15.46 -3.08
C ILE A 194 -13.70 14.79 -4.41
N LEU A 195 -12.48 14.34 -4.62
CA LEU A 195 -12.08 13.61 -5.82
C LEU A 195 -12.81 12.28 -5.95
N VAL A 196 -13.07 11.59 -4.82
CA VAL A 196 -13.87 10.37 -4.81
C VAL A 196 -15.31 10.65 -5.24
N LEU A 197 -15.91 11.71 -4.70
CA LEU A 197 -17.27 12.11 -5.07
C LEU A 197 -17.38 12.41 -6.58
N LEU A 198 -16.43 13.16 -7.13
CA LEU A 198 -16.38 13.44 -8.56
C LEU A 198 -16.19 12.16 -9.38
N THR A 199 -15.31 11.27 -8.95
CA THR A 199 -15.09 9.96 -9.59
C THR A 199 -16.38 9.15 -9.66
N VAL A 200 -17.11 9.05 -8.55
CA VAL A 200 -18.38 8.30 -8.47
C VAL A 200 -19.44 8.89 -9.43
N ILE A 201 -19.48 10.21 -9.57
CA ILE A 201 -20.38 10.86 -10.54
C ILE A 201 -19.97 10.47 -11.97
N PHE A 202 -18.69 10.57 -12.33
CA PHE A 202 -18.23 10.26 -13.67
C PHE A 202 -18.35 8.77 -14.00
N GLU A 203 -17.88 7.89 -13.16
CA GLU A 203 -17.90 6.44 -13.42
C GLU A 203 -19.32 5.86 -13.29
N GLY A 204 -20.10 6.30 -12.30
CA GLY A 204 -21.46 5.82 -12.09
C GLY A 204 -22.44 6.24 -13.18
N CYS A 205 -22.29 7.45 -13.72
CA CYS A 205 -23.15 7.96 -14.78
C CYS A 205 -22.68 7.57 -16.19
N ALA A 206 -21.50 6.96 -16.35
CA ALA A 206 -20.89 6.67 -17.65
C ALA A 206 -21.79 5.79 -18.55
N LYS A 207 -22.41 4.75 -18.00
CA LYS A 207 -23.32 3.86 -18.74
C LYS A 207 -24.60 4.57 -19.16
N ALA A 208 -25.22 5.34 -18.26
CA ALA A 208 -26.43 6.11 -18.53
C ALA A 208 -26.19 7.24 -19.56
N ALA A 209 -25.05 7.91 -19.46
CA ALA A 209 -24.63 8.96 -20.38
C ALA A 209 -24.07 8.41 -21.72
N LYS A 210 -23.94 7.10 -21.86
CA LYS A 210 -23.35 6.44 -23.04
C LYS A 210 -21.99 7.04 -23.44
N SER A 211 -21.12 7.21 -22.44
CA SER A 211 -19.79 7.84 -22.61
C SER A 211 -18.72 7.08 -21.86
N TYR A 212 -17.84 6.38 -22.59
CA TYR A 212 -16.67 5.73 -22.01
C TYR A 212 -15.58 6.74 -21.59
N GLU A 213 -15.61 7.93 -22.16
CA GLU A 213 -14.73 9.04 -21.80
C GLU A 213 -14.90 9.44 -20.33
N MET A 214 -16.11 9.31 -19.80
CA MET A 214 -16.40 9.57 -18.38
C MET A 214 -15.67 8.59 -17.46
N ILE A 215 -15.49 7.33 -17.85
CA ILE A 215 -14.70 6.35 -17.09
C ILE A 215 -13.24 6.81 -17.05
N ILE A 216 -12.68 7.25 -18.19
CA ILE A 216 -11.28 7.74 -18.26
C ILE A 216 -11.08 8.93 -17.32
N ILE A 217 -12.01 9.89 -17.32
CA ILE A 217 -11.95 11.06 -16.43
C ILE A 217 -12.05 10.61 -14.96
N GLY A 218 -12.98 9.73 -14.63
CA GLY A 218 -13.12 9.18 -13.29
C GLY A 218 -11.85 8.48 -12.82
N ARG A 219 -11.26 7.64 -13.66
CA ARG A 219 -9.99 6.96 -13.38
C ARG A 219 -8.82 7.93 -13.15
N PHE A 220 -8.77 9.01 -13.91
CA PHE A 220 -7.77 10.07 -13.70
C PHE A 220 -7.95 10.75 -12.34
N LEU A 221 -9.17 11.14 -11.98
CA LEU A 221 -9.49 11.79 -10.71
C LEU A 221 -9.19 10.88 -9.51
N ILE A 222 -9.58 9.62 -9.59
CA ILE A 222 -9.30 8.67 -8.51
C ILE A 222 -7.80 8.31 -8.44
N GLY A 223 -7.08 8.44 -9.55
CA GLY A 223 -5.62 8.36 -9.55
C GLY A 223 -4.99 9.49 -8.73
N ILE A 224 -5.43 10.74 -8.91
CA ILE A 224 -4.99 11.88 -8.09
C ILE A 224 -5.28 11.61 -6.60
N ASN A 225 -6.46 11.10 -6.29
CA ASN A 225 -6.85 10.70 -4.94
C ASN A 225 -5.89 9.64 -4.38
N ALA A 226 -5.58 8.59 -5.13
CA ALA A 226 -4.67 7.53 -4.71
C ALA A 226 -3.24 8.05 -4.46
N GLY A 227 -2.74 8.94 -5.32
CA GLY A 227 -1.44 9.58 -5.15
C GLY A 227 -1.36 10.42 -3.88
N LEU A 228 -2.40 11.22 -3.60
CA LEU A 228 -2.52 11.98 -2.35
C LEU A 228 -2.61 11.07 -1.13
N ASN A 229 -3.41 10.02 -1.19
CA ASN A 229 -3.54 9.04 -0.10
C ASN A 229 -2.22 8.34 0.19
N ALA A 230 -1.45 7.99 -0.85
CA ALA A 230 -0.14 7.33 -0.69
C ALA A 230 0.89 8.16 0.07
N GLY A 231 0.76 9.49 0.06
CA GLY A 231 1.61 10.39 0.82
C GLY A 231 1.01 10.85 2.15
N LEU A 232 -0.22 11.37 2.12
CA LEU A 232 -0.85 11.99 3.30
C LEU A 232 -1.20 10.98 4.40
N ALA A 233 -1.68 9.78 4.03
CA ALA A 233 -2.12 8.81 5.02
C ALA A 233 -0.95 8.22 5.82
N PRO A 234 0.16 7.73 5.23
CA PRO A 234 1.32 7.30 6.00
C PRO A 234 1.93 8.43 6.82
N MET A 235 1.93 9.67 6.31
CA MET A 235 2.41 10.84 7.03
C MET A 235 1.57 11.08 8.29
N TYR A 236 0.24 11.13 8.17
CA TYR A 236 -0.65 11.28 9.31
C TYR A 236 -0.48 10.14 10.32
N LEU A 237 -0.47 8.89 9.85
CA LEU A 237 -0.32 7.69 10.67
C LEU A 237 0.99 7.69 11.46
N SER A 238 2.09 8.09 10.85
CA SER A 238 3.40 8.16 11.52
C SER A 238 3.47 9.29 12.54
N GLU A 239 2.83 10.43 12.27
CA GLU A 239 2.86 11.61 13.13
C GLU A 239 1.93 11.50 14.35
N ILE A 240 0.84 10.74 14.27
CA ILE A 240 -0.04 10.48 15.43
C ILE A 240 0.47 9.35 16.33
N SER A 241 1.36 8.50 15.82
CA SER A 241 1.82 7.29 16.51
C SER A 241 3.05 7.55 17.37
N PRO A 242 3.15 6.92 18.56
CA PRO A 242 4.38 6.89 19.34
C PRO A 242 5.53 6.27 18.55
N ILE A 243 6.77 6.65 18.86
CA ILE A 243 7.97 6.23 18.12
C ILE A 243 8.05 4.70 17.99
N HIS A 244 7.82 3.97 19.09
CA HIS A 244 7.89 2.51 19.11
C HIS A 244 6.78 1.80 18.31
N LEU A 245 5.66 2.48 17.98
CA LEU A 245 4.56 1.92 17.18
C LEU A 245 4.59 2.36 15.72
N ARG A 246 5.44 3.32 15.32
CA ARG A 246 5.47 3.87 13.95
C ARG A 246 5.69 2.82 12.90
N GLY A 247 6.57 1.87 13.16
CA GLY A 247 6.83 0.75 12.24
C GLY A 247 5.57 -0.10 12.02
N ALA A 248 4.95 -0.56 13.11
CA ALA A 248 3.73 -1.35 13.04
C ALA A 248 2.56 -0.61 12.38
N VAL A 249 2.38 0.68 12.71
CA VAL A 249 1.31 1.51 12.13
C VAL A 249 1.56 1.80 10.64
N GLY A 250 2.82 1.98 10.24
CA GLY A 250 3.19 2.12 8.83
C GLY A 250 2.81 0.88 7.99
N THR A 251 2.85 -0.31 8.59
CA THR A 251 2.44 -1.55 7.91
C THR A 251 0.94 -1.69 7.73
N VAL A 252 0.15 -1.06 8.60
CA VAL A 252 -1.33 -1.05 8.49
C VAL A 252 -1.77 -0.46 7.17
N TYR A 253 -1.10 0.60 6.69
CA TYR A 253 -1.40 1.20 5.40
C TYR A 253 -1.32 0.18 4.26
N GLN A 254 -0.21 -0.54 4.17
CA GLN A 254 0.00 -1.55 3.11
C GLN A 254 -0.95 -2.75 3.27
N LEU A 255 -1.21 -3.19 4.49
CA LEU A 255 -2.14 -4.28 4.75
C LEU A 255 -3.55 -3.95 4.30
N VAL A 256 -4.04 -2.75 4.61
CA VAL A 256 -5.38 -2.31 4.18
C VAL A 256 -5.46 -2.20 2.65
N ILE A 257 -4.38 -1.77 1.96
CA ILE A 257 -4.33 -1.79 0.49
C ILE A 257 -4.54 -3.21 -0.04
N THR A 258 -3.77 -4.18 0.42
CA THR A 258 -3.88 -5.56 -0.09
C THR A 258 -5.23 -6.19 0.24
N MET A 259 -5.79 -5.91 1.42
CA MET A 259 -7.13 -6.36 1.81
C MET A 259 -8.21 -5.74 0.92
N SER A 260 -8.12 -4.46 0.60
CA SER A 260 -9.11 -3.80 -0.25
C SER A 260 -9.03 -4.22 -1.72
N ILE A 261 -7.84 -4.60 -2.21
CA ILE A 261 -7.70 -5.27 -3.51
C ILE A 261 -8.49 -6.59 -3.51
N LEU A 262 -8.32 -7.42 -2.49
CA LEU A 262 -9.07 -8.68 -2.35
C LEU A 262 -10.58 -8.42 -2.27
N VAL A 263 -11.02 -7.45 -1.49
CA VAL A 263 -12.44 -7.08 -1.39
C VAL A 263 -12.99 -6.66 -2.75
N SER A 264 -12.26 -5.86 -3.52
CA SER A 264 -12.69 -5.45 -4.86
C SER A 264 -12.81 -6.61 -5.84
N GLN A 265 -11.93 -7.61 -5.73
CA GLN A 265 -11.98 -8.84 -6.53
C GLN A 265 -13.19 -9.71 -6.15
N ILE A 266 -13.48 -9.84 -4.87
CA ILE A 266 -14.66 -10.57 -4.38
C ILE A 266 -15.95 -9.90 -4.86
N LEU A 267 -16.06 -8.58 -4.70
CA LEU A 267 -17.23 -7.83 -5.14
C LEU A 267 -17.40 -7.85 -6.67
N GLY A 268 -16.30 -7.99 -7.42
CA GLY A 268 -16.29 -8.10 -8.87
C GLY A 268 -16.70 -9.48 -9.41
N LEU A 269 -16.97 -10.46 -8.56
CA LEU A 269 -17.48 -11.77 -9.00
C LEU A 269 -18.83 -11.63 -9.69
N GLU A 270 -19.08 -12.47 -10.69
CA GLU A 270 -20.34 -12.47 -11.46
C GLU A 270 -21.57 -12.70 -10.59
N GLN A 271 -21.42 -13.45 -9.50
CA GLN A 271 -22.49 -13.73 -8.56
C GLN A 271 -22.82 -12.53 -7.63
N ILE A 272 -21.97 -11.51 -7.61
CA ILE A 272 -22.14 -10.34 -6.72
C ILE A 272 -22.43 -9.08 -7.55
N LEU A 273 -21.44 -8.40 -8.07
CA LEU A 273 -21.57 -7.16 -8.85
C LEU A 273 -20.89 -7.23 -10.23
N GLY A 274 -20.29 -8.35 -10.59
CA GLY A 274 -19.61 -8.56 -11.88
C GLY A 274 -20.57 -8.86 -13.03
N THR A 275 -21.70 -8.15 -13.10
CA THR A 275 -22.71 -8.27 -14.14
C THR A 275 -22.75 -7.03 -15.02
N ASP A 276 -23.34 -7.14 -16.23
CA ASP A 276 -23.43 -6.02 -17.15
C ASP A 276 -24.18 -4.81 -16.57
N ASP A 277 -25.21 -5.05 -15.77
CA ASP A 277 -25.98 -3.95 -15.17
C ASP A 277 -25.34 -3.34 -13.92
N GLN A 278 -24.50 -4.08 -13.20
CA GLN A 278 -24.01 -3.70 -11.88
C GLN A 278 -22.53 -3.24 -11.86
N TRP A 279 -21.78 -3.39 -12.95
CA TRP A 279 -20.39 -2.93 -12.98
C TRP A 279 -20.23 -1.41 -12.70
N PRO A 280 -21.18 -0.51 -13.06
CA PRO A 280 -21.06 0.89 -12.65
C PRO A 280 -21.15 1.06 -11.13
N LEU A 281 -22.03 0.29 -10.47
CA LEU A 281 -22.11 0.27 -9.01
C LEU A 281 -20.83 -0.25 -8.38
N LEU A 282 -20.22 -1.30 -8.97
CA LEU A 282 -18.95 -1.83 -8.51
C LEU A 282 -17.84 -0.76 -8.48
N LEU A 283 -17.74 0.07 -9.53
CA LEU A 283 -16.79 1.19 -9.55
C LEU A 283 -17.14 2.26 -8.51
N CYS A 284 -18.42 2.52 -8.29
CA CYS A 284 -18.91 3.54 -7.35
C CYS A 284 -18.71 3.17 -5.87
N LEU A 285 -18.51 1.91 -5.52
CA LEU A 285 -18.38 1.48 -4.12
C LEU A 285 -17.17 2.08 -3.40
N THR A 286 -16.23 2.68 -4.11
CA THR A 286 -15.17 3.52 -3.52
C THR A 286 -15.72 4.67 -2.66
N ILE A 287 -17.00 5.03 -2.81
CA ILE A 287 -17.66 6.03 -1.97
C ILE A 287 -17.83 5.57 -0.51
N VAL A 288 -17.92 4.26 -0.26
CA VAL A 288 -18.15 3.71 1.07
C VAL A 288 -17.00 4.06 2.05
N PRO A 289 -15.72 3.76 1.74
CA PRO A 289 -14.62 4.18 2.60
C PRO A 289 -14.47 5.71 2.67
N ALA A 290 -14.87 6.45 1.63
CA ALA A 290 -14.87 7.90 1.66
C ALA A 290 -15.90 8.45 2.66
N ILE A 291 -17.13 7.95 2.65
CA ILE A 291 -18.17 8.32 3.64
C ILE A 291 -17.69 7.96 5.05
N PHE A 292 -17.14 6.75 5.24
CA PHE A 292 -16.58 6.35 6.53
C PHE A 292 -15.53 7.35 7.02
N GLN A 293 -14.61 7.77 6.16
CA GLN A 293 -13.58 8.73 6.53
C GLN A 293 -14.13 10.12 6.83
N VAL A 294 -15.08 10.62 6.04
CA VAL A 294 -15.71 11.93 6.25
C VAL A 294 -16.50 11.97 7.57
N VAL A 295 -17.03 10.85 8.01
CA VAL A 295 -17.75 10.75 9.30
C VAL A 295 -16.79 10.58 10.49
N THR A 296 -15.75 9.76 10.35
CA THR A 296 -14.88 9.36 11.47
C THR A 296 -13.68 10.27 11.66
N LEU A 297 -13.02 10.69 10.59
CA LEU A 297 -11.78 11.49 10.68
C LEU A 297 -11.99 12.89 11.30
N PRO A 298 -13.12 13.60 11.12
CA PRO A 298 -13.38 14.85 11.84
C PRO A 298 -13.34 14.71 13.36
N LEU A 299 -13.68 13.54 13.90
CA LEU A 299 -13.63 13.25 15.33
C LEU A 299 -12.20 13.03 15.85
N CYS A 300 -11.24 12.81 14.96
CA CYS A 300 -9.83 12.67 15.30
C CYS A 300 -9.13 14.04 15.32
N PRO A 301 -8.05 14.22 16.09
CA PRO A 301 -7.28 15.45 16.06
C PRO A 301 -6.43 15.55 14.79
N GLU A 302 -5.97 16.76 14.46
CA GLU A 302 -4.92 16.98 13.47
C GLU A 302 -3.57 16.48 14.02
N SER A 303 -2.58 16.31 13.13
CA SER A 303 -1.23 15.92 13.53
C SER A 303 -0.64 16.88 14.57
N PRO A 304 -0.22 16.38 15.77
CA PRO A 304 0.42 17.21 16.78
C PRO A 304 1.69 17.89 16.25
N LYS A 305 2.50 17.17 15.44
CA LYS A 305 3.70 17.75 14.81
C LYS A 305 3.36 18.91 13.88
N TYR A 306 2.33 18.77 13.06
CA TYR A 306 1.89 19.85 12.18
C TYR A 306 1.42 21.08 12.94
N LEU A 307 0.61 20.89 13.98
CA LEU A 307 0.10 21.98 14.81
C LEU A 307 1.24 22.70 15.54
N LEU A 308 2.18 21.97 16.11
CA LEU A 308 3.30 22.52 16.87
C LEU A 308 4.31 23.22 15.96
N LEU A 309 4.80 22.50 14.93
CA LEU A 309 5.99 22.91 14.19
C LEU A 309 5.68 23.79 12.97
N SER A 310 4.55 23.54 12.30
CA SER A 310 4.19 24.30 11.10
C SER A 310 3.27 25.48 11.39
N LYS A 311 2.41 25.36 12.41
CA LYS A 311 1.42 26.40 12.76
C LYS A 311 1.76 27.17 14.05
N GLY A 312 2.70 26.69 14.86
CA GLY A 312 3.07 27.32 16.14
C GLY A 312 1.95 27.32 17.17
N LYS A 313 1.03 26.37 17.09
CA LYS A 313 -0.15 26.29 17.95
C LYS A 313 0.07 25.29 19.08
N ASP A 314 0.88 25.65 20.05
CA ASP A 314 1.30 24.78 21.16
C ASP A 314 0.12 24.18 21.93
N MET A 315 -0.89 24.99 22.29
CA MET A 315 -2.06 24.52 23.05
C MET A 315 -2.91 23.51 22.27
N GLU A 316 -3.06 23.73 20.95
CA GLU A 316 -3.82 22.80 20.11
C GLU A 316 -3.03 21.49 19.92
N ALA A 317 -1.72 21.58 19.73
CA ALA A 317 -0.83 20.42 19.63
C ALA A 317 -0.85 19.57 20.90
N GLN A 318 -0.78 20.21 22.07
CA GLN A 318 -0.86 19.53 23.37
C GLN A 318 -2.21 18.83 23.55
N ARG A 319 -3.32 19.49 23.21
CA ARG A 319 -4.67 18.88 23.26
C ARG A 319 -4.80 17.68 22.31
N ALA A 320 -4.28 17.81 21.10
CA ALA A 320 -4.27 16.73 20.11
C ALA A 320 -3.48 15.52 20.63
N LEU A 321 -2.29 15.77 21.17
CA LEU A 321 -1.43 14.72 21.70
C LEU A 321 -2.04 14.07 22.94
N ALA A 322 -2.60 14.86 23.87
CA ALA A 322 -3.31 14.36 25.05
C ALA A 322 -4.52 13.49 24.68
N TRP A 323 -5.25 13.87 23.63
CA TRP A 323 -6.35 13.05 23.11
C TRP A 323 -5.85 11.70 22.58
N LEU A 324 -4.78 11.71 21.77
CA LEU A 324 -4.19 10.51 21.19
C LEU A 324 -3.57 9.57 22.24
N ARG A 325 -2.95 10.11 23.27
CA ARG A 325 -2.31 9.33 24.36
C ARG A 325 -3.27 8.93 25.47
N GLY A 326 -4.40 9.64 25.59
CA GLY A 326 -5.36 9.43 26.66
C GLY A 326 -4.87 9.92 28.04
N THR A 327 -3.83 10.74 28.06
CA THR A 327 -3.23 11.34 29.25
C THR A 327 -2.97 12.83 29.04
N ILE A 328 -2.91 13.60 30.13
CA ILE A 328 -2.59 15.03 30.10
C ILE A 328 -1.06 15.24 30.13
N GLU A 329 -0.33 14.26 30.64
CA GLU A 329 1.14 14.30 30.77
C GLU A 329 1.79 13.98 29.43
N VAL A 330 1.91 14.99 28.58
CA VAL A 330 2.50 14.88 27.21
C VAL A 330 3.64 15.88 27.00
N HIS A 331 4.12 16.52 28.09
CA HIS A 331 5.14 17.58 28.00
C HIS A 331 6.46 17.06 27.42
N ASP A 332 6.90 15.90 27.87
CA ASP A 332 8.17 15.28 27.43
C ASP A 332 8.13 14.96 25.93
N GLU A 333 7.01 14.41 25.44
CA GLU A 333 6.84 14.11 24.01
C GLU A 333 6.74 15.41 23.16
N MET A 334 6.16 16.48 23.71
CA MET A 334 6.15 17.79 23.06
C MET A 334 7.56 18.35 22.93
N GLU A 335 8.39 18.25 23.97
CA GLU A 335 9.77 18.73 23.94
C GLU A 335 10.66 17.89 23.03
N GLU A 336 10.46 16.57 23.02
CA GLU A 336 11.12 15.68 22.08
C GLU A 336 10.83 16.06 20.62
N MET A 337 9.55 16.35 20.28
CA MET A 337 9.18 16.83 18.94
C MET A 337 9.85 18.16 18.58
N ARG A 338 10.01 19.11 19.54
CA ARG A 338 10.71 20.37 19.30
C ARG A 338 12.19 20.12 19.04
N THR A 339 12.84 19.30 19.84
CA THR A 339 14.27 18.97 19.70
C THR A 339 14.54 18.27 18.38
N GLU A 340 13.68 17.31 17.98
CA GLU A 340 13.76 16.66 16.67
C GLU A 340 13.68 17.69 15.54
N TYR A 341 12.74 18.64 15.62
CA TYR A 341 12.56 19.67 14.60
C TYR A 341 13.75 20.62 14.49
N GLU A 342 14.27 21.10 15.62
CA GLU A 342 15.44 21.99 15.63
C GLU A 342 16.66 21.30 15.02
N SER A 343 16.87 20.03 15.34
CA SER A 343 17.96 19.24 14.74
C SER A 343 17.82 19.11 13.23
N VAL A 344 16.60 18.92 12.72
CA VAL A 344 16.31 18.82 11.28
C VAL A 344 16.43 20.18 10.59
N LYS A 345 16.00 21.27 11.24
CA LYS A 345 16.05 22.62 10.69
C LYS A 345 17.47 23.13 10.47
N LEU A 346 18.41 22.69 11.31
CA LEU A 346 19.82 23.07 11.20
C LEU A 346 20.53 22.40 10.02
N VAL A 347 19.97 21.33 9.46
CA VAL A 347 20.57 20.61 8.33
C VAL A 347 20.09 21.22 7.01
N PRO A 348 20.99 21.74 6.14
CA PRO A 348 20.60 22.31 4.85
C PRO A 348 19.93 21.25 3.98
N LYS A 349 18.76 21.59 3.42
CA LYS A 349 18.01 20.70 2.53
C LYS A 349 18.68 20.61 1.17
N VAL A 350 18.93 19.41 0.69
CA VAL A 350 19.44 19.16 -0.65
C VAL A 350 18.32 19.40 -1.67
N THR A 351 18.61 20.20 -2.69
CA THR A 351 17.68 20.45 -3.79
C THR A 351 17.66 19.29 -4.79
N LEU A 352 16.59 19.20 -5.60
CA LEU A 352 16.52 18.21 -6.69
C LEU A 352 17.73 18.35 -7.65
N LYS A 353 18.16 19.58 -7.95
CA LYS A 353 19.30 19.82 -8.82
C LYS A 353 20.60 19.26 -8.21
N GLU A 354 20.86 19.53 -6.94
CA GLU A 354 22.02 19.01 -6.23
C GLU A 354 22.04 17.49 -6.17
N LEU A 355 20.86 16.86 -6.04
CA LEU A 355 20.74 15.40 -6.02
C LEU A 355 21.30 14.76 -7.31
N PHE A 356 21.11 15.40 -8.46
CA PHE A 356 21.63 14.94 -9.75
C PHE A 356 23.07 15.37 -10.06
N VAL A 357 23.51 16.51 -9.52
CA VAL A 357 24.84 17.07 -9.82
C VAL A 357 25.91 16.54 -8.90
N ASN A 358 25.60 16.32 -7.62
CA ASN A 358 26.57 15.88 -6.62
C ASN A 358 26.98 14.41 -6.85
N PRO A 359 28.30 14.13 -7.15
CA PRO A 359 28.74 12.76 -7.44
C PRO A 359 28.46 11.74 -6.33
N SER A 360 28.55 12.17 -5.06
CA SER A 360 28.29 11.29 -3.91
C SER A 360 26.82 10.91 -3.74
N LEU A 361 25.89 11.70 -4.31
CA LEU A 361 24.45 11.45 -4.28
C LEU A 361 23.92 10.76 -5.55
N ARG A 362 24.64 10.89 -6.67
CA ARG A 362 24.24 10.30 -7.97
C ARG A 362 24.18 8.78 -7.95
N ILE A 363 25.16 8.14 -7.31
CA ILE A 363 25.21 6.67 -7.27
C ILE A 363 24.05 6.11 -6.45
N PRO A 364 23.80 6.54 -5.18
CA PRO A 364 22.60 6.13 -4.45
C PRO A 364 21.30 6.49 -5.17
N LEU A 365 21.25 7.64 -5.87
CA LEU A 365 20.06 8.02 -6.64
C LEU A 365 19.82 7.05 -7.81
N MET A 366 20.86 6.70 -8.55
CA MET A 366 20.75 5.72 -9.64
C MET A 366 20.26 4.36 -9.11
N ILE A 367 20.75 3.92 -7.96
CA ILE A 367 20.30 2.68 -7.31
C ILE A 367 18.82 2.80 -6.94
N ALA A 368 18.41 3.89 -6.32
CA ALA A 368 17.00 4.13 -5.94
C ALA A 368 16.07 4.11 -7.17
N ILE A 369 16.44 4.82 -8.24
CA ILE A 369 15.69 4.85 -9.49
C ILE A 369 15.59 3.45 -10.10
N MET A 370 16.69 2.73 -10.20
CA MET A 370 16.72 1.40 -10.83
C MET A 370 15.94 0.37 -10.02
N VAL A 371 15.97 0.44 -8.70
CA VAL A 371 15.20 -0.49 -7.86
C VAL A 371 13.70 -0.18 -7.91
N MET A 372 13.30 1.09 -8.05
CA MET A 372 11.90 1.47 -8.29
C MET A 372 11.41 1.03 -9.67
N PHE A 373 12.23 1.17 -10.72
CA PHE A 373 11.94 0.60 -12.02
C PHE A 373 11.82 -0.92 -11.95
N ALA A 374 12.75 -1.59 -11.28
CA ALA A 374 12.73 -3.04 -11.11
C ALA A 374 11.42 -3.52 -10.47
N GLN A 375 10.96 -2.84 -9.42
CA GLN A 375 9.71 -3.17 -8.74
C GLN A 375 8.53 -3.18 -9.71
N GLN A 376 8.35 -2.13 -10.48
CA GLN A 376 7.19 -1.96 -11.35
C GLN A 376 7.32 -2.72 -12.68
N LEU A 377 8.49 -2.68 -13.31
CA LEU A 377 8.76 -3.39 -14.57
C LEU A 377 8.92 -4.91 -14.36
N SER A 378 8.86 -5.40 -13.13
CA SER A 378 8.74 -6.84 -12.84
C SER A 378 7.46 -7.46 -13.40
N GLY A 379 6.44 -6.64 -13.66
CA GLY A 379 5.13 -7.10 -14.14
C GLY A 379 4.07 -7.25 -13.06
N ILE A 380 4.35 -6.84 -11.80
CA ILE A 380 3.37 -6.98 -10.70
C ILE A 380 2.04 -6.29 -11.00
N ASN A 381 2.08 -5.08 -11.59
CA ASN A 381 0.84 -4.38 -11.91
C ASN A 381 0.10 -4.97 -13.10
N ALA A 382 0.78 -5.64 -14.03
CA ALA A 382 0.12 -6.47 -15.04
C ALA A 382 -0.69 -7.60 -14.38
N VAL A 383 -0.15 -8.23 -13.35
CA VAL A 383 -0.87 -9.24 -12.58
C VAL A 383 -2.03 -8.61 -11.79
N MET A 384 -1.81 -7.50 -11.08
CA MET A 384 -2.84 -6.91 -10.23
C MET A 384 -4.02 -6.33 -11.03
N PHE A 385 -3.75 -5.70 -12.18
CA PHE A 385 -4.80 -5.10 -13.01
C PHE A 385 -5.48 -6.10 -13.96
N PHE A 386 -4.77 -7.13 -14.40
CA PHE A 386 -5.18 -7.97 -15.51
C PHE A 386 -5.10 -9.48 -15.23
N SER A 387 -5.05 -9.92 -13.97
CA SER A 387 -4.91 -11.35 -13.65
C SER A 387 -6.04 -12.20 -14.23
N THR A 388 -7.27 -11.74 -14.22
CA THR A 388 -8.40 -12.44 -14.85
C THR A 388 -8.16 -12.64 -16.34
N LYS A 389 -7.61 -11.64 -17.04
CA LYS A 389 -7.23 -11.75 -18.46
C LYS A 389 -6.11 -12.75 -18.66
N ILE A 390 -5.10 -12.76 -17.79
CA ILE A 390 -3.98 -13.73 -17.84
C ILE A 390 -4.51 -15.16 -17.69
N PHE A 391 -5.44 -15.40 -16.77
CA PHE A 391 -6.05 -16.72 -16.59
C PHE A 391 -6.98 -17.10 -17.74
N THR A 392 -7.64 -16.16 -18.39
CA THR A 392 -8.39 -16.41 -19.62
C THR A 392 -7.46 -16.81 -20.76
N MET A 393 -6.26 -16.20 -20.87
CA MET A 393 -5.22 -16.65 -21.81
C MET A 393 -4.76 -18.08 -21.54
N ALA A 394 -4.78 -18.51 -20.28
CA ALA A 394 -4.51 -19.89 -19.89
C ALA A 394 -5.67 -20.87 -20.21
N GLN A 395 -6.65 -20.46 -21.01
CA GLN A 395 -7.82 -21.27 -21.40
C GLN A 395 -8.70 -21.71 -20.20
N LEU A 396 -8.64 -20.95 -19.10
CA LEU A 396 -9.56 -21.14 -17.99
C LEU A 396 -10.91 -20.47 -18.31
N ASP A 397 -11.99 -21.13 -17.92
CA ASP A 397 -13.32 -20.52 -18.01
C ASP A 397 -13.43 -19.29 -17.09
N LYS A 398 -14.40 -18.43 -17.38
CA LYS A 398 -14.57 -17.14 -16.69
C LYS A 398 -14.63 -17.30 -15.16
N THR A 399 -15.39 -18.28 -14.67
CA THR A 399 -15.54 -18.54 -13.23
C THR A 399 -14.23 -19.00 -12.60
N ALA A 400 -13.50 -19.91 -13.25
CA ALA A 400 -12.20 -20.37 -12.77
C ALA A 400 -11.17 -19.25 -12.79
N ALA A 401 -11.16 -18.39 -13.81
CA ALA A 401 -10.28 -17.23 -13.91
C ALA A 401 -10.55 -16.20 -12.78
N GLN A 402 -11.81 -15.91 -12.48
CA GLN A 402 -12.17 -15.01 -11.39
C GLN A 402 -11.80 -15.60 -10.01
N ASN A 403 -12.06 -16.89 -9.78
CA ASN A 403 -11.68 -17.57 -8.54
C ASN A 403 -10.15 -17.60 -8.36
N ALA A 404 -9.40 -17.84 -9.43
CA ALA A 404 -7.95 -17.79 -9.40
C ALA A 404 -7.42 -16.37 -9.09
N THR A 405 -8.03 -15.34 -9.66
CA THR A 405 -7.71 -13.93 -9.34
C THR A 405 -7.95 -13.62 -7.86
N MET A 406 -9.05 -14.09 -7.29
CA MET A 406 -9.35 -13.95 -5.87
C MET A 406 -8.32 -14.69 -4.99
N ALA A 407 -7.90 -15.89 -5.39
CA ALA A 407 -6.85 -16.64 -4.69
C ALA A 407 -5.50 -15.90 -4.71
N VAL A 408 -5.15 -15.27 -5.83
CA VAL A 408 -3.96 -14.37 -5.93
C VAL A 408 -4.07 -13.20 -4.96
N GLY A 409 -5.23 -12.55 -4.87
CA GLY A 409 -5.49 -11.47 -3.91
C GLY A 409 -5.36 -11.94 -2.46
N ALA A 410 -5.92 -13.10 -2.12
CA ALA A 410 -5.79 -13.68 -0.79
C ALA A 410 -4.34 -14.00 -0.44
N MET A 411 -3.59 -14.57 -1.38
CA MET A 411 -2.16 -14.84 -1.21
C MET A 411 -1.36 -13.54 -0.98
N ASN A 412 -1.70 -12.47 -1.70
CA ASN A 412 -1.08 -11.17 -1.51
C ASN A 412 -1.28 -10.62 -0.09
N VAL A 413 -2.48 -10.77 0.48
CA VAL A 413 -2.76 -10.40 1.88
C VAL A 413 -1.90 -11.21 2.86
N VAL A 414 -1.89 -12.54 2.71
CA VAL A 414 -1.08 -13.42 3.58
C VAL A 414 0.39 -13.04 3.51
N MET A 415 0.91 -12.85 2.31
CA MET A 415 2.32 -12.52 2.11
C MET A 415 2.70 -11.12 2.59
N THR A 416 1.75 -10.18 2.66
CA THR A 416 1.98 -8.88 3.28
C THR A 416 2.35 -9.04 4.76
N PHE A 417 1.68 -9.92 5.50
CA PHE A 417 2.06 -10.24 6.89
C PHE A 417 3.43 -10.92 6.98
N VAL A 418 3.69 -11.91 6.12
CA VAL A 418 4.95 -12.65 6.12
C VAL A 418 6.13 -11.76 5.78
N SER A 419 5.97 -10.83 4.82
CA SER A 419 7.04 -9.96 4.37
C SER A 419 7.53 -9.02 5.47
N LEU A 420 6.67 -8.60 6.39
CA LEU A 420 7.05 -7.76 7.53
C LEU A 420 8.08 -8.46 8.43
N ILE A 421 7.89 -9.76 8.67
CA ILE A 421 8.80 -10.57 9.47
C ILE A 421 10.11 -10.81 8.71
N LEU A 422 10.02 -11.07 7.41
CA LEU A 422 11.20 -11.36 6.58
C LEU A 422 12.14 -10.16 6.44
N VAL A 423 11.59 -8.95 6.25
CA VAL A 423 12.40 -7.73 6.08
C VAL A 423 13.24 -7.42 7.32
N GLU A 424 12.74 -7.72 8.51
CA GLU A 424 13.50 -7.53 9.74
C GLU A 424 14.61 -8.58 9.93
N LYS A 425 14.36 -9.83 9.52
CA LYS A 425 15.27 -10.97 9.76
C LYS A 425 16.37 -11.09 8.71
N ALA A 426 16.10 -10.80 7.46
CA ALA A 426 17.04 -10.97 6.35
C ALA A 426 17.60 -9.65 5.84
N GLY A 427 18.72 -9.70 5.09
CA GLY A 427 19.33 -8.53 4.45
C GLY A 427 18.51 -8.02 3.26
N ARG A 428 18.59 -6.70 3.01
CA ARG A 428 17.80 -6.06 1.93
C ARG A 428 18.24 -6.56 0.55
N LYS A 429 19.52 -6.59 0.30
CA LYS A 429 20.09 -7.11 -0.95
C LYS A 429 19.75 -8.58 -1.16
N THR A 430 19.87 -9.39 -0.12
CA THR A 430 19.59 -10.84 -0.18
C THR A 430 18.14 -11.10 -0.55
N LEU A 431 17.18 -10.41 0.07
CA LEU A 431 15.76 -10.56 -0.22
C LEU A 431 15.39 -10.05 -1.63
N LEU A 432 15.99 -8.94 -2.08
CA LEU A 432 15.80 -8.46 -3.45
C LEU A 432 16.30 -9.48 -4.47
N LEU A 433 17.50 -10.03 -4.28
CA LEU A 433 18.05 -11.05 -5.18
C LEU A 433 17.22 -12.33 -5.18
N ALA A 434 16.82 -12.82 -4.02
CA ALA A 434 15.97 -14.01 -3.90
C ALA A 434 14.62 -13.80 -4.59
N GLY A 435 13.96 -12.65 -4.34
CA GLY A 435 12.70 -12.30 -4.96
C GLY A 435 12.79 -12.19 -6.48
N PHE A 436 13.68 -11.35 -7.00
CA PHE A 436 13.81 -11.14 -8.45
C PHE A 436 14.34 -12.36 -9.21
N SER A 437 15.27 -13.13 -8.63
CA SER A 437 15.76 -14.37 -9.24
C SER A 437 14.66 -15.42 -9.31
N GLY A 438 13.90 -15.57 -8.22
CA GLY A 438 12.73 -16.45 -8.21
C GLY A 438 11.67 -16.01 -9.22
N MET A 439 11.34 -14.71 -9.26
CA MET A 439 10.38 -14.16 -10.24
C MET A 439 10.83 -14.37 -11.69
N PHE A 440 12.12 -14.23 -11.99
CA PHE A 440 12.67 -14.50 -13.32
C PHE A 440 12.39 -15.95 -13.75
N ILE A 441 12.70 -16.92 -12.91
CA ILE A 441 12.44 -18.34 -13.19
C ILE A 441 10.95 -18.59 -13.33
N ASP A 442 10.16 -18.08 -12.40
CA ASP A 442 8.71 -18.23 -12.37
C ASP A 442 8.02 -17.64 -13.61
N THR A 443 8.42 -16.43 -14.01
CA THR A 443 7.89 -15.74 -15.19
C THR A 443 8.26 -16.47 -16.48
N ALA A 444 9.47 -17.03 -16.57
CA ALA A 444 9.87 -17.85 -17.72
C ALA A 444 9.03 -19.14 -17.81
N LEU A 445 8.79 -19.81 -16.68
CA LEU A 445 7.90 -20.96 -16.62
C LEU A 445 6.45 -20.60 -16.95
N LEU A 446 5.97 -19.45 -16.49
CA LEU A 446 4.63 -18.96 -16.82
C LEU A 446 4.46 -18.73 -18.33
N ALA A 447 5.45 -18.14 -18.99
CA ALA A 447 5.45 -17.96 -20.44
C ALA A 447 5.34 -19.31 -21.17
N ILE A 448 6.07 -20.32 -20.72
CA ILE A 448 6.00 -21.68 -21.27
C ILE A 448 4.62 -22.28 -21.02
N CYS A 449 4.10 -22.24 -19.80
CA CYS A 449 2.78 -22.80 -19.47
C CYS A 449 1.67 -22.14 -20.29
N LEU A 450 1.69 -20.83 -20.47
CA LEU A 450 0.70 -20.11 -21.28
C LEU A 450 0.82 -20.45 -22.78
N ALA A 451 2.03 -20.67 -23.30
CA ALA A 451 2.23 -21.09 -24.67
C ALA A 451 1.65 -22.50 -24.96
N PHE A 452 1.63 -23.39 -23.97
CA PHE A 452 1.09 -24.74 -24.08
C PHE A 452 -0.32 -24.92 -23.48
N ALA A 453 -0.96 -23.85 -23.01
CA ALA A 453 -2.26 -23.90 -22.34
C ALA A 453 -3.37 -24.46 -23.25
N ASP A 454 -3.31 -24.20 -24.56
CA ASP A 454 -4.29 -24.71 -25.53
C ASP A 454 -4.24 -26.24 -25.69
N THR A 455 -3.09 -26.84 -25.46
CA THR A 455 -2.87 -28.29 -25.68
C THR A 455 -2.89 -29.11 -24.41
N SER A 456 -2.73 -28.48 -23.23
CA SER A 456 -2.60 -29.18 -21.95
C SER A 456 -3.36 -28.48 -20.82
N ARG A 457 -4.35 -29.18 -20.27
CA ARG A 457 -5.04 -28.72 -19.05
C ARG A 457 -4.08 -28.57 -17.85
N ALA A 458 -3.06 -29.41 -17.76
CA ALA A 458 -2.05 -29.30 -16.70
C ALA A 458 -1.27 -27.99 -16.82
N ALA A 459 -0.93 -27.53 -18.03
CA ALA A 459 -0.30 -26.24 -18.25
C ALA A 459 -1.22 -25.08 -17.86
N ALA A 460 -2.52 -25.18 -18.19
CA ALA A 460 -3.51 -24.18 -17.80
C ALA A 460 -3.61 -24.01 -16.26
N TYR A 461 -3.75 -25.10 -15.52
CA TYR A 461 -3.82 -25.01 -14.04
C TYR A 461 -2.47 -24.67 -13.41
N SER A 462 -1.36 -25.05 -13.99
CA SER A 462 -0.02 -24.67 -13.52
C SER A 462 0.19 -23.16 -13.59
N SER A 463 -0.45 -22.45 -14.52
CA SER A 463 -0.40 -21.00 -14.59
C SER A 463 -0.95 -20.31 -13.34
N ILE A 464 -1.98 -20.88 -12.70
CA ILE A 464 -2.53 -20.35 -11.43
C ILE A 464 -1.47 -20.43 -10.34
N VAL A 465 -0.83 -21.58 -10.19
CA VAL A 465 0.21 -21.80 -9.19
C VAL A 465 1.39 -20.85 -9.43
N LEU A 466 1.81 -20.68 -10.68
CA LEU A 466 2.90 -19.79 -11.04
C LEU A 466 2.55 -18.32 -10.74
N VAL A 467 1.36 -17.84 -11.10
CA VAL A 467 0.96 -16.46 -10.75
C VAL A 467 0.90 -16.24 -9.24
N MET A 468 0.44 -17.24 -8.47
CA MET A 468 0.48 -17.16 -7.01
C MET A 468 1.93 -17.15 -6.48
N THR A 469 2.81 -17.98 -7.03
CA THR A 469 4.23 -18.02 -6.68
C THR A 469 4.92 -16.70 -7.03
N PHE A 470 4.57 -16.10 -8.16
CA PHE A 470 5.05 -14.77 -8.55
C PHE A 470 4.72 -13.71 -7.47
N VAL A 471 3.49 -13.69 -6.97
CA VAL A 471 3.07 -12.76 -5.91
C VAL A 471 3.81 -13.05 -4.60
N ILE A 472 4.04 -14.31 -4.24
CA ILE A 472 4.82 -14.71 -3.07
C ILE A 472 6.26 -14.17 -3.18
N LEU A 473 6.90 -14.39 -4.31
CA LEU A 473 8.28 -13.96 -4.56
C LEU A 473 8.39 -12.42 -4.59
N PHE A 474 7.42 -11.75 -5.20
CA PHE A 474 7.35 -10.30 -5.18
C PHE A 474 7.22 -9.75 -3.75
N ALA A 475 6.33 -10.30 -2.96
CA ALA A 475 6.13 -9.87 -1.57
C ALA A 475 7.32 -10.18 -0.65
N THR A 476 8.15 -11.17 -0.98
CA THR A 476 9.33 -11.55 -0.20
C THR A 476 10.36 -10.41 -0.10
N GLY A 477 10.56 -9.65 -1.15
CA GLY A 477 11.55 -8.57 -1.17
C GLY A 477 11.20 -7.41 -2.09
N PRO A 478 10.97 -7.65 -3.38
CA PRO A 478 10.71 -6.59 -4.38
C PRO A 478 9.57 -5.65 -4.03
N GLY A 479 8.57 -6.10 -3.26
CA GLY A 479 7.39 -5.30 -2.90
C GLY A 479 7.69 -4.17 -1.92
N SER A 480 8.39 -4.45 -0.85
CA SER A 480 8.61 -3.51 0.26
C SER A 480 10.00 -2.90 0.31
N ILE A 481 11.03 -3.67 -0.01
CA ILE A 481 12.44 -3.26 0.14
C ILE A 481 12.80 -2.01 -0.67
N PRO A 482 12.33 -1.77 -1.90
CA PRO A 482 12.63 -0.55 -2.64
C PRO A 482 12.33 0.73 -1.85
N TRP A 483 11.23 0.76 -1.12
CA TRP A 483 10.82 1.90 -0.29
C TRP A 483 11.73 2.11 0.92
N PHE A 484 12.08 1.03 1.61
CA PHE A 484 13.04 1.07 2.72
C PHE A 484 14.43 1.47 2.24
N LEU A 485 14.87 0.92 1.12
CA LEU A 485 16.19 1.19 0.56
C LEU A 485 16.37 2.68 0.22
N VAL A 486 15.36 3.34 -0.35
CA VAL A 486 15.41 4.79 -0.60
C VAL A 486 15.64 5.55 0.71
N SER A 487 14.95 5.16 1.79
CA SER A 487 15.13 5.82 3.09
C SER A 487 16.48 5.51 3.75
N GLU A 488 17.07 4.36 3.48
CA GLU A 488 18.35 3.90 4.02
C GLU A 488 19.58 4.42 3.23
N LEU A 489 19.42 4.72 1.94
CA LEU A 489 20.52 5.22 1.09
C LEU A 489 20.83 6.71 1.26
N PHE A 490 19.87 7.50 1.76
CA PHE A 490 19.99 8.95 1.83
C PHE A 490 19.90 9.46 3.26
N ASN A 491 20.78 10.41 3.58
CA ASN A 491 20.74 11.15 4.83
C ASN A 491 19.49 12.04 4.92
N GLN A 492 19.23 12.58 6.10
CA GLN A 492 18.03 13.34 6.42
C GLN A 492 17.84 14.58 5.52
N SER A 493 18.95 15.20 5.03
CA SER A 493 18.91 16.37 4.14
C SER A 493 18.48 16.04 2.70
N ALA A 494 18.91 14.91 2.17
CA ALA A 494 18.68 14.49 0.79
C ALA A 494 17.45 13.57 0.63
N ARG A 495 17.02 12.89 1.70
CA ARG A 495 15.93 11.92 1.68
C ARG A 495 14.62 12.46 1.09
N PRO A 496 14.12 13.65 1.44
CA PRO A 496 12.87 14.16 0.86
C PRO A 496 12.93 14.31 -0.66
N ALA A 497 14.02 14.84 -1.20
CA ALA A 497 14.24 15.00 -2.63
C ALA A 497 14.36 13.63 -3.33
N ALA A 498 15.11 12.69 -2.75
CA ALA A 498 15.27 11.35 -3.27
C ALA A 498 13.95 10.56 -3.27
N THR A 499 13.15 10.69 -2.21
CA THR A 499 11.82 10.05 -2.12
C THR A 499 10.88 10.61 -3.19
N SER A 500 10.91 11.92 -3.45
CA SER A 500 10.08 12.53 -4.51
C SER A 500 10.43 11.97 -5.90
N VAL A 501 11.73 11.81 -6.21
CA VAL A 501 12.19 11.18 -7.45
C VAL A 501 11.76 9.72 -7.51
N ALA A 502 11.92 8.97 -6.41
CA ALA A 502 11.54 7.56 -6.34
C ALA A 502 10.03 7.36 -6.59
N ILE A 503 9.17 8.21 -6.01
CA ILE A 503 7.73 8.19 -6.22
C ILE A 503 7.40 8.48 -7.70
N ALA A 504 8.01 9.50 -8.28
CA ALA A 504 7.79 9.85 -9.68
C ALA A 504 8.18 8.69 -10.63
N VAL A 505 9.33 8.08 -10.38
CA VAL A 505 9.79 6.90 -11.14
C VAL A 505 8.86 5.71 -10.97
N ASN A 506 8.39 5.44 -9.75
CA ASN A 506 7.49 4.35 -9.46
C ASN A 506 6.17 4.48 -10.22
N TRP A 507 5.52 5.65 -10.17
CA TRP A 507 4.29 5.90 -10.92
C TRP A 507 4.50 5.88 -12.44
N THR A 508 5.64 6.41 -12.94
CA THR A 508 5.99 6.37 -14.37
C THR A 508 6.14 4.94 -14.86
N ALA A 509 6.86 4.11 -14.12
CA ALA A 509 7.04 2.70 -14.47
C ALA A 509 5.71 1.92 -14.40
N ASN A 510 4.87 2.22 -13.41
CA ASN A 510 3.53 1.66 -13.32
C ASN A 510 2.68 2.05 -14.54
N PHE A 511 2.72 3.31 -14.96
CA PHE A 511 2.04 3.76 -16.17
C PHE A 511 2.51 3.00 -17.42
N ILE A 512 3.83 2.83 -17.60
CA ILE A 512 4.40 2.10 -18.75
C ILE A 512 3.89 0.66 -18.80
N VAL A 513 3.88 -0.04 -17.66
CA VAL A 513 3.36 -1.42 -17.60
C VAL A 513 1.85 -1.45 -17.87
N SER A 514 1.10 -0.55 -17.26
CA SER A 514 -0.37 -0.54 -17.35
C SER A 514 -0.87 -0.26 -18.76
N ILE A 515 -0.25 0.71 -19.46
CA ILE A 515 -0.65 1.05 -20.83
C ILE A 515 -0.09 0.04 -21.85
N GLY A 516 1.09 -0.52 -21.59
CA GLY A 516 1.81 -1.37 -22.55
C GLY A 516 1.36 -2.83 -22.51
N PHE A 517 0.89 -3.34 -21.38
CA PHE A 517 0.64 -4.78 -21.22
C PHE A 517 -0.42 -5.33 -22.18
N LEU A 518 -1.61 -4.75 -22.22
CA LEU A 518 -2.71 -5.27 -23.04
C LEU A 518 -2.40 -5.23 -24.54
N PRO A 519 -1.88 -4.12 -25.13
CA PRO A 519 -1.49 -4.10 -26.53
C PRO A 519 -0.37 -5.10 -26.88
N LEU A 520 0.62 -5.24 -26.00
CA LEU A 520 1.70 -6.21 -26.17
C LEU A 520 1.20 -7.65 -26.05
N GLN A 521 0.29 -7.89 -25.11
CA GLN A 521 -0.35 -9.20 -24.96
C GLN A 521 -1.18 -9.57 -26.20
N GLU A 522 -1.91 -8.62 -26.75
CA GLU A 522 -2.70 -8.83 -27.99
C GLU A 522 -1.79 -9.17 -29.19
N ALA A 523 -0.62 -8.51 -29.29
CA ALA A 523 0.33 -8.71 -30.37
C ALA A 523 1.19 -9.98 -30.19
N LEU A 524 1.63 -10.29 -28.97
CA LEU A 524 2.61 -11.32 -28.68
C LEU A 524 2.05 -12.56 -27.97
N GLY A 525 0.78 -12.51 -27.51
CA GLY A 525 0.18 -13.58 -26.72
C GLY A 525 0.96 -13.89 -25.45
N ALA A 526 1.23 -15.16 -25.19
CA ALA A 526 2.00 -15.62 -24.04
C ALA A 526 3.44 -15.10 -23.99
N TYR A 527 4.01 -14.75 -25.12
CA TYR A 527 5.40 -14.28 -25.21
C TYR A 527 5.65 -12.92 -24.58
N VAL A 528 4.60 -12.17 -24.22
CA VAL A 528 4.74 -10.92 -23.45
C VAL A 528 5.48 -11.14 -22.13
N PHE A 529 5.34 -12.29 -21.50
CA PHE A 529 6.02 -12.64 -20.26
C PHE A 529 7.53 -12.84 -20.42
N ILE A 530 8.02 -13.12 -21.63
CA ILE A 530 9.45 -13.17 -21.92
C ILE A 530 10.08 -11.79 -21.78
N ILE A 531 9.35 -10.73 -22.11
CA ILE A 531 9.81 -9.34 -21.94
C ILE A 531 10.02 -9.07 -20.44
N PHE A 532 9.07 -9.43 -19.60
CA PHE A 532 9.20 -9.29 -18.14
C PHE A 532 10.35 -10.14 -17.60
N ALA A 533 10.51 -11.38 -18.06
CA ALA A 533 11.62 -12.24 -17.67
C ALA A 533 12.98 -11.62 -18.03
N ALA A 534 13.12 -11.06 -19.24
CA ALA A 534 14.34 -10.38 -19.66
C ALA A 534 14.66 -9.15 -18.79
N LEU A 535 13.65 -8.34 -18.47
CA LEU A 535 13.78 -7.19 -17.57
C LEU A 535 14.18 -7.64 -16.16
N GLN A 536 13.56 -8.68 -15.63
CA GLN A 536 13.89 -9.24 -14.32
C GLN A 536 15.33 -9.76 -14.27
N ALA A 537 15.80 -10.45 -15.31
CA ALA A 537 17.19 -10.90 -15.43
C ALA A 537 18.17 -9.71 -15.42
N PHE A 538 17.86 -8.64 -16.14
CA PHE A 538 18.66 -7.42 -16.12
C PHE A 538 18.70 -6.80 -14.72
N PHE A 539 17.58 -6.72 -14.02
CA PHE A 539 17.53 -6.18 -12.67
C PHE A 539 18.25 -7.05 -11.64
N VAL A 540 18.17 -8.39 -11.76
CA VAL A 540 18.98 -9.32 -10.93
C VAL A 540 20.46 -9.01 -11.09
N PHE A 541 20.94 -8.87 -12.31
CA PHE A 541 22.34 -8.54 -12.57
C PHE A 541 22.70 -7.16 -11.98
N PHE A 542 21.86 -6.15 -12.17
CA PHE A 542 22.08 -4.81 -11.62
C PHE A 542 22.12 -4.83 -10.09
N ILE A 543 21.16 -5.48 -9.43
CA ILE A 543 21.09 -5.58 -7.97
C ILE A 543 22.32 -6.29 -7.42
N TYR A 544 22.72 -7.39 -8.05
CA TYR A 544 23.92 -8.14 -7.65
C TYR A 544 25.19 -7.27 -7.69
N LYS A 545 25.38 -6.49 -8.75
CA LYS A 545 26.58 -5.67 -8.98
C LYS A 545 26.59 -4.34 -8.24
N LYS A 546 25.46 -3.65 -8.14
CA LYS A 546 25.40 -2.22 -7.74
C LYS A 546 24.72 -1.97 -6.39
N VAL A 547 23.76 -2.80 -5.97
CA VAL A 547 23.04 -2.56 -4.72
C VAL A 547 23.90 -3.06 -3.54
N PRO A 548 24.20 -2.19 -2.56
CA PRO A 548 24.89 -2.60 -1.34
C PRO A 548 23.93 -3.29 -0.36
N GLU A 549 24.47 -4.08 0.56
CA GLU A 549 23.70 -4.53 1.72
C GLU A 549 23.68 -3.41 2.77
N THR A 550 22.50 -2.99 3.15
CA THR A 550 22.28 -1.86 4.09
C THR A 550 21.93 -2.32 5.50
N LYS A 551 21.61 -3.60 5.68
CA LYS A 551 21.25 -4.15 6.99
C LYS A 551 22.34 -3.94 8.01
N ASN A 552 21.98 -3.43 9.20
CA ASN A 552 22.88 -3.17 10.33
C ASN A 552 24.04 -2.19 10.03
N LYS A 553 23.90 -1.36 8.99
CA LYS A 553 24.86 -0.29 8.70
C LYS A 553 24.30 1.06 9.09
N THR A 554 25.16 1.91 9.62
CA THR A 554 24.81 3.30 9.92
C THR A 554 24.77 4.14 8.65
N MET A 555 24.04 5.27 8.70
CA MET A 555 23.99 6.23 7.58
C MET A 555 25.38 6.75 7.20
N GLU A 556 26.28 6.89 8.19
CA GLU A 556 27.64 7.37 7.97
C GLU A 556 28.48 6.33 7.23
N GLU A 557 28.34 5.06 7.57
CA GLU A 557 29.01 3.95 6.87
C GLU A 557 28.56 3.85 5.42
N ILE A 558 27.23 3.96 5.17
CA ILE A 558 26.66 3.94 3.82
C ILE A 558 27.17 5.14 3.01
N SER A 559 27.13 6.34 3.60
CA SER A 559 27.62 7.55 2.95
C SER A 559 29.12 7.50 2.64
N SER A 560 29.94 6.97 3.57
CA SER A 560 31.39 6.81 3.36
C SER A 560 31.71 5.84 2.24
N MET A 561 30.96 4.75 2.15
CA MET A 561 31.11 3.76 1.08
C MET A 561 30.84 4.38 -0.30
N PHE A 562 29.78 5.20 -0.44
CA PHE A 562 29.48 5.88 -1.71
C PHE A 562 30.48 6.98 -2.06
N ARG A 563 31.02 7.70 -1.07
CA ARG A 563 32.13 8.64 -1.30
C ARG A 563 33.35 7.92 -1.86
N GLN A 564 33.76 6.81 -1.27
CA GLN A 564 34.90 6.03 -1.78
C GLN A 564 34.70 5.57 -3.23
N ILE A 565 33.51 5.10 -3.57
CA ILE A 565 33.18 4.67 -4.95
C ILE A 565 33.16 5.88 -5.93
N SER A 566 32.81 7.09 -5.47
CA SER A 566 32.75 8.27 -6.32
C SER A 566 34.12 8.88 -6.63
N TYR A 567 35.16 8.53 -5.89
CA TYR A 567 36.54 8.99 -6.11
C TYR A 567 37.39 7.95 -6.88
N GLN A 568 36.89 6.73 -7.10
CA GLN A 568 37.45 5.73 -8.01
C GLN A 568 36.85 5.87 -9.43
#